data_7e3cbaa942e529d4418810ac1b0f8561
#
_entry.id   7e3cbaa942e529d4418810ac1b0f8561
#
_cell.length_a   1.000
_cell.length_b   1.000
_cell.length_c   1.000
_cell.angle_alpha   90.00
_cell.angle_beta   90.00
_cell.angle_gamma   90.00
#
_symmetry.space_group_name_H-M   'P 1'
#
loop_
_entity.id
_entity.type
_entity.pdbx_description
1 polymer ?
#
loop_
_entity_poly.entity_id
_entity_poly.type
_entity_poly.pdbx_seq_one_letter_code
_entity_poly.pdbx_strand_id
1 'polypeptide(L)'
;MVKAIVWGTGLLANNFMRLRIYNKHVYEVLYFVDNDCSKQGKSFYGKKVISPKEIKNIDYEVIIVCVRKGDEIVNQLTHDMGIGINNIITFNDIENRIVASIIEKYKDTKDIEIQKILKYYRNNGFNIYGDYFVPKEKRIIYRVNYDNDDWPFVWFEGKKMYFPKDYVFMIDEIGKYTDNILGEQGKNSPHLYIRENVEDIKEGSVIVDAGVCEGNFALRYVDRAKKIYLIESDNRWIEPLKRTFYDYKDKIILINKFLDGYDSSDTVTLDNIIKDKIDFLKMDIEGAEVKALLGAKEILIRSKARCSICSYHRQNDEKYIRHILKSYGYSTDVSNGYMFFIGDNVIADSMDFRRGIVYGWNTINSEGKTYDLFD
;
A
#
# COMPACT_ATOMS: atom_id res chain seq x y z
N MET A 1 1.71 28.43 10.90
CA MET A 1 1.08 27.49 9.95
C MET A 1 0.04 28.26 9.17
N VAL A 2 -0.06 28.00 7.88
CA VAL A 2 -1.05 28.62 6.99
C VAL A 2 -2.42 28.03 7.29
N LYS A 3 -3.41 28.86 7.64
CA LYS A 3 -4.78 28.43 7.89
C LYS A 3 -5.43 27.98 6.59
N ALA A 4 -5.85 26.73 6.51
CA ALA A 4 -6.38 26.13 5.30
C ALA A 4 -7.79 25.55 5.47
N ILE A 5 -8.60 25.68 4.44
CA ILE A 5 -9.81 24.90 4.22
C ILE A 5 -9.51 23.86 3.15
N VAL A 6 -9.92 22.62 3.35
CA VAL A 6 -9.74 21.55 2.35
C VAL A 6 -11.09 21.27 1.68
N TRP A 7 -11.14 21.42 0.36
CA TRP A 7 -12.31 21.11 -0.45
C TRP A 7 -12.25 19.68 -0.97
N GLY A 8 -13.19 18.86 -0.55
CA GLY A 8 -13.31 17.44 -0.82
C GLY A 8 -13.10 16.59 0.43
N THR A 9 -13.77 15.45 0.48
CA THR A 9 -13.69 14.44 1.56
C THR A 9 -13.47 13.04 1.00
N GLY A 10 -12.96 12.94 -0.23
CA GLY A 10 -12.68 11.68 -0.93
C GLY A 10 -11.20 11.26 -0.84
N LEU A 11 -10.79 10.41 -1.78
CA LEU A 11 -9.44 9.81 -1.81
C LEU A 11 -8.32 10.85 -1.84
N LEU A 12 -8.44 11.92 -2.65
CA LEU A 12 -7.38 12.95 -2.70
C LEU A 12 -7.26 13.72 -1.39
N ALA A 13 -8.37 13.95 -0.68
CA ALA A 13 -8.33 14.56 0.64
C ALA A 13 -7.68 13.61 1.67
N ASN A 14 -7.95 12.31 1.59
CA ASN A 14 -7.25 11.30 2.39
C ASN A 14 -5.74 11.33 2.12
N ASN A 15 -5.34 11.34 0.85
CA ASN A 15 -3.93 11.41 0.46
C ASN A 15 -3.29 12.69 0.98
N PHE A 16 -3.97 13.84 0.85
CA PHE A 16 -3.49 15.10 1.41
C PHE A 16 -3.28 15.03 2.93
N MET A 17 -4.23 14.43 3.66
CA MET A 17 -4.12 14.30 5.11
C MET A 17 -3.02 13.32 5.55
N ARG A 18 -2.66 12.37 4.71
CA ARG A 18 -1.51 11.47 4.90
C ARG A 18 -0.17 12.13 4.56
N LEU A 19 -0.16 13.11 3.68
CA LEU A 19 1.03 13.91 3.33
C LEU A 19 1.43 14.83 4.48
N ARG A 20 2.15 14.30 5.47
CA ARG A 20 2.48 15.03 6.71
C ARG A 20 3.36 16.24 6.51
N ILE A 21 4.22 16.27 5.49
CA ILE A 21 5.03 17.44 5.13
C ILE A 21 4.14 18.68 4.98
N TYR A 22 3.01 18.51 4.28
CA TYR A 22 2.14 19.66 3.98
C TYR A 22 1.13 19.92 5.07
N ASN A 23 0.73 18.90 5.83
CA ASN A 23 -0.35 19.04 6.80
C ASN A 23 0.13 19.48 8.20
N LYS A 24 1.21 18.89 8.74
CA LYS A 24 1.68 19.23 10.09
C LYS A 24 2.58 20.45 10.17
N HIS A 25 3.37 20.72 9.12
CA HIS A 25 4.41 21.72 9.17
C HIS A 25 4.10 22.99 8.37
N VAL A 26 3.13 22.90 7.45
CA VAL A 26 2.75 24.04 6.60
C VAL A 26 1.32 24.48 6.83
N TYR A 27 0.35 23.55 6.83
CA TYR A 27 -1.07 23.87 6.87
C TYR A 27 -1.74 23.48 8.19
N GLU A 28 -2.50 24.42 8.76
CA GLU A 28 -3.49 24.16 9.80
C GLU A 28 -4.85 23.96 9.13
N VAL A 29 -5.33 22.72 9.00
CA VAL A 29 -6.65 22.43 8.43
C VAL A 29 -7.72 22.80 9.44
N LEU A 30 -8.53 23.80 9.10
CA LEU A 30 -9.63 24.28 9.94
C LEU A 30 -10.91 23.47 9.71
N TYR A 31 -11.31 23.32 8.46
CA TYR A 31 -12.54 22.66 8.01
C TYR A 31 -12.31 21.89 6.72
N PHE A 32 -13.18 20.91 6.49
CA PHE A 32 -13.40 20.33 5.16
C PHE A 32 -14.65 20.92 4.54
N VAL A 33 -14.70 21.00 3.21
CA VAL A 33 -15.85 21.44 2.44
C VAL A 33 -16.22 20.34 1.46
N ASP A 34 -17.50 20.05 1.30
CA ASP A 34 -18.00 19.15 0.28
C ASP A 34 -19.32 19.67 -0.30
N ASN A 35 -19.49 19.55 -1.63
CA ASN A 35 -20.75 19.89 -2.30
C ASN A 35 -21.88 18.89 -1.96
N ASP A 36 -21.52 17.67 -1.56
CA ASP A 36 -22.47 16.63 -1.16
C ASP A 36 -23.09 16.96 0.19
N CYS A 37 -24.37 17.36 0.18
CA CYS A 37 -25.13 17.71 1.38
C CYS A 37 -25.18 16.56 2.40
N SER A 38 -25.09 15.31 1.94
CA SER A 38 -25.12 14.15 2.84
C SER A 38 -23.90 14.05 3.75
N LYS A 39 -22.79 14.70 3.37
CA LYS A 39 -21.52 14.73 4.11
C LYS A 39 -21.41 15.95 5.04
N GLN A 40 -22.15 17.00 4.74
CA GLN A 40 -22.14 18.24 5.52
C GLN A 40 -22.62 18.00 6.96
N GLY A 41 -22.00 18.69 7.91
CA GLY A 41 -22.26 18.51 9.35
C GLY A 41 -21.52 17.31 9.97
N LYS A 42 -20.98 16.37 9.18
CA LYS A 42 -20.21 15.22 9.65
C LYS A 42 -18.77 15.61 9.97
N SER A 43 -18.02 14.69 10.59
CA SER A 43 -16.60 14.86 10.87
C SER A 43 -15.76 14.07 9.89
N PHE A 44 -14.64 14.65 9.39
CA PHE A 44 -13.63 14.01 8.60
C PHE A 44 -12.24 14.37 9.19
N TYR A 45 -11.45 13.38 9.57
CA TYR A 45 -10.20 13.58 10.34
C TYR A 45 -10.35 14.48 11.57
N GLY A 46 -11.48 14.36 12.30
CA GLY A 46 -11.76 15.16 13.49
C GLY A 46 -12.13 16.62 13.22
N LYS A 47 -12.28 17.04 11.96
CA LYS A 47 -12.71 18.38 11.57
C LYS A 47 -14.10 18.33 10.96
N LYS A 48 -14.89 19.40 11.18
CA LYS A 48 -16.25 19.50 10.65
C LYS A 48 -16.22 19.64 9.12
N VAL A 49 -17.09 18.92 8.43
CA VAL A 49 -17.40 19.12 7.01
C VAL A 49 -18.49 20.18 6.91
N ILE A 50 -18.20 21.28 6.22
CA ILE A 50 -19.12 22.41 6.06
C ILE A 50 -19.62 22.53 4.63
N SER A 51 -20.68 23.30 4.43
CA SER A 51 -21.17 23.66 3.10
C SER A 51 -20.29 24.74 2.47
N PRO A 52 -20.23 24.84 1.11
CA PRO A 52 -19.54 25.93 0.43
C PRO A 52 -19.96 27.34 0.90
N LYS A 53 -21.22 27.50 1.25
CA LYS A 53 -21.77 28.81 1.69
C LYS A 53 -21.19 29.29 3.03
N GLU A 54 -20.70 28.38 3.88
CA GLU A 54 -20.14 28.71 5.19
C GLU A 54 -18.72 29.29 5.11
N ILE A 55 -18.00 29.06 4.00
CA ILE A 55 -16.60 29.49 3.79
C ILE A 55 -16.41 31.00 4.03
N LYS A 56 -17.37 31.81 3.59
CA LYS A 56 -17.33 33.29 3.72
C LYS A 56 -17.26 33.80 5.15
N ASN A 57 -17.59 32.94 6.12
CA ASN A 57 -17.63 33.30 7.56
C ASN A 57 -16.39 32.81 8.31
N ILE A 58 -15.39 32.26 7.61
CA ILE A 58 -14.20 31.63 8.19
C ILE A 58 -12.98 32.50 7.88
N ASP A 59 -12.13 32.70 8.88
CA ASP A 59 -10.82 33.31 8.72
C ASP A 59 -9.81 32.24 8.27
N TYR A 60 -9.47 32.24 6.97
CA TYR A 60 -8.51 31.31 6.36
C TYR A 60 -7.61 32.06 5.38
N GLU A 61 -6.47 31.44 5.03
CA GLU A 61 -5.50 32.01 4.10
C GLU A 61 -5.56 31.32 2.73
N VAL A 62 -5.81 29.99 2.70
CA VAL A 62 -5.87 29.21 1.45
C VAL A 62 -6.98 28.19 1.45
N ILE A 63 -7.45 27.85 0.26
CA ILE A 63 -8.32 26.70 0.01
C ILE A 63 -7.52 25.65 -0.77
N ILE A 64 -7.46 24.43 -0.24
CA ILE A 64 -6.78 23.30 -0.88
C ILE A 64 -7.84 22.42 -1.55
N VAL A 65 -7.81 22.36 -2.87
CA VAL A 65 -8.78 21.62 -3.68
C VAL A 65 -8.30 20.17 -3.85
N CYS A 66 -8.94 19.24 -3.15
CA CYS A 66 -8.61 17.81 -3.11
C CYS A 66 -9.71 16.96 -3.76
N VAL A 67 -10.08 17.27 -5.00
CA VAL A 67 -11.07 16.52 -5.80
C VAL A 67 -10.52 16.23 -7.19
N ARG A 68 -11.00 15.14 -7.83
CA ARG A 68 -10.52 14.75 -9.17
C ARG A 68 -10.78 15.78 -10.25
N LYS A 69 -11.96 16.41 -10.20
CA LYS A 69 -12.34 17.49 -11.10
C LYS A 69 -12.02 18.84 -10.46
N GLY A 70 -10.73 19.04 -10.14
CA GLY A 70 -10.26 20.24 -9.48
C GLY A 70 -10.64 21.53 -10.21
N ASP A 71 -10.58 21.53 -11.54
CA ASP A 71 -10.89 22.71 -12.38
C ASP A 71 -12.35 23.17 -12.21
N GLU A 72 -13.31 22.25 -12.06
CA GLU A 72 -14.72 22.61 -11.80
C GLU A 72 -14.84 23.35 -10.45
N ILE A 73 -14.14 22.90 -9.44
CA ILE A 73 -14.16 23.56 -8.12
C ILE A 73 -13.37 24.88 -8.13
N VAL A 74 -12.24 24.94 -8.82
CA VAL A 74 -11.50 26.19 -9.00
C VAL A 74 -12.39 27.23 -9.67
N ASN A 75 -13.13 26.85 -10.73
CA ASN A 75 -14.09 27.72 -11.39
C ASN A 75 -15.22 28.17 -10.45
N GLN A 76 -15.79 27.25 -9.66
CA GLN A 76 -16.79 27.60 -8.63
C GLN A 76 -16.24 28.59 -7.62
N LEU A 77 -15.02 28.38 -7.12
CA LEU A 77 -14.39 29.27 -6.15
C LEU A 77 -14.12 30.65 -6.72
N THR A 78 -13.61 30.73 -7.95
CA THR A 78 -13.22 32.02 -8.56
C THR A 78 -14.42 32.78 -9.11
N HIS A 79 -15.32 32.15 -9.87
CA HIS A 79 -16.39 32.83 -10.58
C HIS A 79 -17.65 32.99 -9.71
N ASP A 80 -18.06 31.93 -8.98
CA ASP A 80 -19.32 31.99 -8.22
C ASP A 80 -19.13 32.58 -6.82
N MET A 81 -17.92 32.39 -6.23
CA MET A 81 -17.65 32.81 -4.86
C MET A 81 -16.68 34.01 -4.77
N GLY A 82 -16.06 34.42 -5.87
CA GLY A 82 -15.16 35.57 -5.93
C GLY A 82 -13.82 35.41 -5.18
N ILE A 83 -13.39 34.17 -4.95
CA ILE A 83 -12.14 33.87 -4.25
C ILE A 83 -10.97 34.05 -5.22
N GLY A 84 -9.96 34.82 -4.80
CA GLY A 84 -8.77 35.04 -5.63
C GLY A 84 -8.01 33.76 -5.91
N ILE A 85 -7.58 33.55 -7.17
CA ILE A 85 -6.84 32.36 -7.60
C ILE A 85 -5.57 32.11 -6.76
N ASN A 86 -4.91 33.16 -6.27
CA ASN A 86 -3.72 33.05 -5.43
C ASN A 86 -4.00 32.42 -4.04
N ASN A 87 -5.25 32.38 -3.62
CA ASN A 87 -5.69 31.72 -2.38
C ASN A 87 -6.16 30.28 -2.60
N ILE A 88 -6.02 29.76 -3.82
CA ILE A 88 -6.43 28.41 -4.19
C ILE A 88 -5.19 27.59 -4.53
N ILE A 89 -5.08 26.40 -3.93
CA ILE A 89 -4.01 25.44 -4.20
C ILE A 89 -4.69 24.12 -4.56
N THR A 90 -4.34 23.53 -5.69
CA THR A 90 -4.86 22.19 -6.04
C THR A 90 -3.97 21.10 -5.46
N PHE A 91 -4.51 19.88 -5.35
CA PHE A 91 -3.70 18.72 -4.95
C PHE A 91 -2.56 18.49 -5.94
N ASN A 92 -2.77 18.75 -7.22
CA ASN A 92 -1.73 18.68 -8.25
C ASN A 92 -0.58 19.69 -8.01
N ASP A 93 -0.87 20.91 -7.54
CA ASP A 93 0.19 21.87 -7.16
C ASP A 93 1.03 21.35 -6.00
N ILE A 94 0.41 20.63 -5.06
CA ILE A 94 1.12 20.00 -3.95
C ILE A 94 2.03 18.89 -4.47
N GLU A 95 1.52 18.00 -5.32
CA GLU A 95 2.33 16.93 -5.94
C GLU A 95 3.50 17.51 -6.75
N ASN A 96 3.29 18.57 -7.50
CA ASN A 96 4.35 19.25 -8.26
C ASN A 96 5.45 19.82 -7.34
N ARG A 97 5.08 20.37 -6.18
CA ARG A 97 6.06 20.85 -5.19
C ARG A 97 6.87 19.70 -4.59
N ILE A 98 6.23 18.55 -4.31
CA ILE A 98 6.93 17.35 -3.86
C ILE A 98 7.93 16.89 -4.92
N VAL A 99 7.50 16.79 -6.18
CA VAL A 99 8.37 16.40 -7.31
C VAL A 99 9.56 17.36 -7.43
N ALA A 100 9.32 18.66 -7.36
CA ALA A 100 10.41 19.64 -7.41
C ALA A 100 11.41 19.45 -6.27
N SER A 101 10.94 19.20 -5.05
CA SER A 101 11.79 18.95 -3.88
C SER A 101 12.60 17.65 -4.02
N ILE A 102 11.99 16.57 -4.55
CA ILE A 102 12.68 15.31 -4.82
C ILE A 102 13.76 15.52 -5.88
N ILE A 103 13.43 16.18 -6.97
CA ILE A 103 14.37 16.47 -8.07
C ILE A 103 15.57 17.29 -7.55
N GLU A 104 15.33 18.29 -6.73
CA GLU A 104 16.41 19.10 -6.15
C GLU A 104 17.29 18.29 -5.20
N LYS A 105 16.67 17.47 -4.33
CA LYS A 105 17.41 16.60 -3.39
C LYS A 105 18.33 15.62 -4.11
N TYR A 106 17.89 15.04 -5.21
CA TYR A 106 18.63 13.98 -5.91
C TYR A 106 19.28 14.43 -7.22
N LYS A 107 19.38 15.73 -7.48
CA LYS A 107 19.91 16.27 -8.75
C LYS A 107 21.31 15.77 -9.15
N ASP A 108 22.15 15.53 -8.14
CA ASP A 108 23.53 15.09 -8.30
C ASP A 108 23.74 13.58 -8.09
N THR A 109 22.65 12.81 -8.02
CA THR A 109 22.70 11.36 -7.80
C THR A 109 23.43 10.64 -8.94
N LYS A 110 24.25 9.66 -8.60
CA LYS A 110 24.89 8.75 -9.56
C LYS A 110 24.13 7.43 -9.73
N ASP A 111 23.08 7.20 -8.93
CA ASP A 111 22.22 6.04 -9.05
C ASP A 111 21.39 6.12 -10.32
N ILE A 112 21.64 5.17 -11.26
CA ILE A 112 20.99 5.16 -12.58
C ILE A 112 19.48 4.92 -12.47
N GLU A 113 19.01 4.13 -11.50
CA GLU A 113 17.59 3.88 -11.31
C GLU A 113 16.89 5.16 -10.81
N ILE A 114 17.49 5.87 -9.85
CA ILE A 114 16.95 7.15 -9.38
C ILE A 114 16.96 8.20 -10.51
N GLN A 115 18.01 8.26 -11.33
CA GLN A 115 18.05 9.17 -12.49
C GLN A 115 16.89 8.92 -13.47
N LYS A 116 16.54 7.64 -13.73
CA LYS A 116 15.38 7.29 -14.56
C LYS A 116 14.07 7.79 -13.93
N ILE A 117 13.90 7.61 -12.61
CA ILE A 117 12.72 8.08 -11.88
C ILE A 117 12.63 9.62 -11.94
N LEU A 118 13.73 10.34 -11.73
CA LEU A 118 13.72 11.80 -11.83
C LEU A 118 13.36 12.29 -13.25
N LYS A 119 13.83 11.58 -14.28
CA LYS A 119 13.43 11.86 -15.67
C LYS A 119 11.94 11.63 -15.88
N TYR A 120 11.41 10.52 -15.35
CA TYR A 120 9.98 10.22 -15.39
C TYR A 120 9.17 11.32 -14.70
N TYR A 121 9.54 11.73 -13.49
CA TYR A 121 8.84 12.77 -12.72
C TYR A 121 8.79 14.12 -13.42
N ARG A 122 9.87 14.53 -14.10
CA ARG A 122 9.88 15.77 -14.90
C ARG A 122 8.85 15.78 -16.03
N ASN A 123 8.56 14.62 -16.59
CA ASN A 123 7.70 14.48 -17.77
C ASN A 123 6.26 14.09 -17.45
N ASN A 124 6.03 13.37 -16.34
CA ASN A 124 4.76 12.68 -16.06
C ASN A 124 4.17 13.01 -14.68
N GLY A 125 4.90 13.74 -13.84
CA GLY A 125 4.49 13.99 -12.45
C GLY A 125 4.81 12.84 -11.50
N PHE A 126 4.26 12.91 -10.30
CA PHE A 126 4.53 11.98 -9.21
C PHE A 126 3.95 10.60 -9.45
N ASN A 127 4.72 9.57 -9.10
CA ASN A 127 4.27 8.18 -9.03
C ASN A 127 4.97 7.45 -7.88
N ILE A 128 4.21 6.79 -7.01
CA ILE A 128 4.73 6.03 -5.86
C ILE A 128 5.76 4.98 -6.29
N TYR A 129 5.50 4.32 -7.42
CA TYR A 129 6.36 3.24 -7.96
C TYR A 129 7.48 3.75 -8.87
N GLY A 130 7.92 4.99 -8.66
CA GLY A 130 8.98 5.59 -9.43
C GLY A 130 8.63 5.74 -10.91
N ASP A 131 9.44 5.16 -11.79
CA ASP A 131 9.22 5.14 -13.24
C ASP A 131 8.42 3.93 -13.73
N TYR A 132 8.01 3.04 -12.81
CA TYR A 132 7.16 1.91 -13.14
C TYR A 132 5.69 2.33 -13.29
N PHE A 133 5.05 1.89 -14.34
CA PHE A 133 3.61 2.05 -14.55
C PHE A 133 3.06 0.88 -15.36
N VAL A 134 1.79 0.58 -15.15
CA VAL A 134 1.10 -0.44 -15.97
C VAL A 134 0.73 0.18 -17.30
N PRO A 135 1.19 -0.39 -18.44
CA PRO A 135 0.76 0.07 -19.75
C PRO A 135 -0.76 0.04 -19.88
N LYS A 136 -1.35 1.09 -20.51
CA LYS A 136 -2.82 1.22 -20.64
C LYS A 136 -3.45 -0.01 -21.33
N GLU A 137 -2.72 -0.60 -22.27
CA GLU A 137 -3.16 -1.77 -23.05
C GLU A 137 -3.25 -3.07 -22.21
N LYS A 138 -2.63 -3.08 -21.03
CA LYS A 138 -2.66 -4.20 -20.08
C LYS A 138 -3.63 -3.99 -18.93
N ARG A 139 -4.32 -2.85 -18.90
CA ARG A 139 -5.29 -2.58 -17.84
C ARG A 139 -6.56 -3.39 -18.07
N ILE A 140 -6.97 -4.10 -17.05
CA ILE A 140 -8.20 -4.88 -17.01
C ILE A 140 -9.25 -4.06 -16.28
N ILE A 141 -10.42 -3.88 -16.90
CA ILE A 141 -11.55 -3.25 -16.21
C ILE A 141 -12.28 -4.33 -15.41
N TYR A 142 -12.06 -4.35 -14.10
CA TYR A 142 -12.75 -5.24 -13.20
C TYR A 142 -14.16 -4.72 -12.92
N ARG A 143 -15.17 -5.49 -13.34
CA ARG A 143 -16.56 -5.16 -13.04
C ARG A 143 -16.89 -5.60 -11.62
N VAL A 144 -17.46 -4.70 -10.83
CA VAL A 144 -17.99 -5.02 -9.50
C VAL A 144 -19.34 -5.73 -9.66
N ASN A 145 -19.48 -6.84 -8.97
CA ASN A 145 -20.68 -7.66 -8.88
C ASN A 145 -21.11 -7.72 -7.42
N TYR A 146 -22.33 -8.17 -7.16
CA TYR A 146 -22.87 -8.36 -5.82
C TYR A 146 -23.41 -9.79 -5.69
N ASP A 147 -23.22 -10.41 -4.54
CA ASP A 147 -23.85 -11.68 -4.22
C ASP A 147 -25.29 -11.49 -3.68
N ASN A 148 -25.94 -12.58 -3.29
CA ASN A 148 -27.32 -12.53 -2.77
C ASN A 148 -27.46 -11.80 -1.42
N ASP A 149 -26.38 -11.59 -0.70
CA ASP A 149 -26.32 -10.90 0.59
C ASP A 149 -25.78 -9.44 0.42
N ASP A 150 -25.74 -8.92 -0.83
CA ASP A 150 -25.21 -7.61 -1.20
C ASP A 150 -23.74 -7.38 -0.84
N TRP A 151 -22.92 -8.43 -0.89
CA TRP A 151 -21.49 -8.28 -0.75
C TRP A 151 -20.83 -8.00 -2.11
N PRO A 152 -20.02 -6.92 -2.23
CA PRO A 152 -19.34 -6.59 -3.47
C PRO A 152 -18.17 -7.54 -3.70
N PHE A 153 -18.02 -7.99 -4.94
CA PHE A 153 -16.88 -8.80 -5.39
C PHE A 153 -16.48 -8.50 -6.83
N VAL A 154 -15.26 -8.87 -7.18
CA VAL A 154 -14.79 -8.93 -8.56
C VAL A 154 -14.40 -10.35 -8.92
N TRP A 155 -14.41 -10.66 -10.21
CA TRP A 155 -13.85 -11.90 -10.73
C TRP A 155 -12.33 -11.72 -10.92
N PHE A 156 -11.54 -12.36 -10.08
CA PHE A 156 -10.10 -12.39 -10.13
C PHE A 156 -9.62 -13.78 -10.55
N GLU A 157 -9.03 -13.90 -11.74
CA GLU A 157 -8.56 -15.18 -12.29
C GLU A 157 -9.58 -16.34 -12.17
N GLY A 158 -10.84 -16.03 -12.47
CA GLY A 158 -11.95 -17.00 -12.41
C GLY A 158 -12.50 -17.28 -11.01
N LYS A 159 -12.03 -16.61 -9.98
CA LYS A 159 -12.47 -16.73 -8.59
C LYS A 159 -13.11 -15.45 -8.10
N LYS A 160 -14.03 -15.54 -7.14
CA LYS A 160 -14.63 -14.35 -6.52
C LYS A 160 -13.70 -13.80 -5.46
N MET A 161 -13.37 -12.53 -5.58
CA MET A 161 -12.61 -11.76 -4.58
C MET A 161 -13.52 -10.69 -3.99
N TYR A 162 -13.87 -10.83 -2.71
CA TYR A 162 -14.85 -9.99 -2.02
C TYR A 162 -14.20 -8.80 -1.35
N PHE A 163 -15.00 -7.74 -1.19
CA PHE A 163 -14.60 -6.49 -0.54
C PHE A 163 -15.55 -6.12 0.60
N PRO A 164 -15.13 -5.31 1.58
CA PRO A 164 -16.00 -4.81 2.63
C PRO A 164 -17.20 -4.02 2.05
N LYS A 165 -18.39 -4.18 2.65
CA LYS A 165 -19.61 -3.45 2.21
C LYS A 165 -19.48 -1.94 2.35
N ASP A 166 -18.79 -1.49 3.39
CA ASP A 166 -18.52 -0.09 3.69
C ASP A 166 -17.27 0.47 2.98
N TYR A 167 -16.64 -0.35 2.13
CA TYR A 167 -15.63 0.12 1.16
C TYR A 167 -16.26 1.04 0.09
N VAL A 168 -17.37 1.61 0.47
CA VAL A 168 -18.33 2.42 -0.28
C VAL A 168 -17.73 3.68 -0.92
N PHE A 169 -16.62 4.18 -0.39
CA PHE A 169 -15.87 5.27 -1.04
C PHE A 169 -15.22 4.84 -2.36
N MET A 170 -15.26 3.55 -2.66
CA MET A 170 -14.57 2.91 -3.76
C MET A 170 -15.46 1.96 -4.57
N ILE A 171 -16.79 1.91 -4.35
CA ILE A 171 -17.66 0.99 -5.09
C ILE A 171 -17.56 1.23 -6.59
N ASP A 172 -17.61 2.48 -7.03
CA ASP A 172 -17.35 2.84 -8.44
C ASP A 172 -15.87 2.66 -8.83
N GLU A 173 -14.99 2.38 -7.88
CA GLU A 173 -13.53 2.32 -8.03
C GLU A 173 -12.91 0.99 -7.61
N ILE A 174 -13.68 0.04 -7.04
CA ILE A 174 -13.17 -1.32 -6.73
C ILE A 174 -12.51 -1.92 -7.97
N GLY A 175 -13.12 -1.74 -9.14
CA GLY A 175 -12.56 -2.21 -10.40
C GLY A 175 -11.22 -1.55 -10.75
N LYS A 176 -11.08 -0.25 -10.50
CA LYS A 176 -9.83 0.49 -10.72
C LYS A 176 -8.81 0.18 -9.65
N TYR A 177 -9.25 0.04 -8.40
CA TYR A 177 -8.40 -0.38 -7.29
C TYR A 177 -7.81 -1.76 -7.58
N THR A 178 -8.64 -2.72 -7.99
CA THR A 178 -8.20 -4.05 -8.36
C THR A 178 -7.18 -4.02 -9.51
N ASP A 179 -7.42 -3.21 -10.55
CA ASP A 179 -6.45 -3.01 -11.63
C ASP A 179 -5.11 -2.45 -11.12
N ASN A 180 -5.15 -1.51 -10.18
CA ASN A 180 -3.94 -0.92 -9.60
C ASN A 180 -3.14 -1.96 -8.80
N ILE A 181 -3.77 -2.65 -7.83
CA ILE A 181 -3.05 -3.64 -6.99
C ILE A 181 -2.48 -4.81 -7.80
N LEU A 182 -3.16 -5.20 -8.88
CA LEU A 182 -2.63 -6.22 -9.78
C LEU A 182 -1.51 -5.66 -10.66
N GLY A 183 -1.60 -4.40 -11.04
CA GLY A 183 -0.54 -3.69 -11.75
C GLY A 183 0.74 -3.60 -10.92
N GLU A 184 0.62 -3.44 -9.61
CA GLU A 184 1.75 -3.45 -8.67
C GLU A 184 2.52 -4.77 -8.65
N GLN A 185 1.89 -5.86 -9.07
CA GLN A 185 2.50 -7.18 -9.20
C GLN A 185 3.02 -7.47 -10.61
N GLY A 186 3.16 -6.44 -11.45
CA GLY A 186 3.71 -6.60 -12.80
C GLY A 186 5.23 -6.75 -12.82
N LYS A 187 5.75 -7.40 -13.89
CA LYS A 187 7.14 -7.76 -14.09
C LYS A 187 8.06 -6.58 -13.93
N ASN A 188 8.56 -5.88 -13.45
CA ASN A 188 9.45 -4.73 -13.22
C ASN A 188 8.90 -3.78 -12.15
N SER A 189 7.81 -4.14 -11.49
CA SER A 189 7.36 -3.36 -10.36
C SER A 189 8.33 -3.48 -9.19
N PRO A 190 8.67 -2.40 -8.52
CA PRO A 190 9.44 -2.48 -7.27
C PRO A 190 8.66 -3.19 -6.14
N HIS A 191 7.35 -3.41 -6.30
CA HIS A 191 6.47 -4.08 -5.34
C HIS A 191 6.08 -5.51 -5.73
N LEU A 192 6.81 -6.15 -6.64
CA LEU A 192 6.55 -7.50 -7.10
C LEU A 192 6.91 -8.53 -6.02
N TYR A 193 5.93 -9.28 -5.50
CA TYR A 193 6.20 -10.32 -4.48
C TYR A 193 6.89 -11.57 -5.07
N ILE A 194 6.54 -11.98 -6.27
CA ILE A 194 7.06 -13.21 -6.89
C ILE A 194 7.78 -12.85 -8.19
N ARG A 195 9.10 -13.07 -8.22
CA ARG A 195 9.89 -13.01 -9.45
C ARG A 195 9.80 -14.34 -10.17
N GLU A 196 9.29 -14.34 -11.38
CA GLU A 196 9.20 -15.55 -12.21
C GLU A 196 10.55 -16.28 -12.25
N ASN A 197 10.49 -17.60 -12.10
CA ASN A 197 11.65 -18.52 -12.08
C ASN A 197 12.61 -18.35 -10.88
N VAL A 198 12.32 -17.48 -9.94
CA VAL A 198 13.14 -17.27 -8.72
C VAL A 198 12.36 -17.65 -7.46
N GLU A 199 11.21 -17.00 -7.19
CA GLU A 199 10.35 -17.27 -6.03
C GLU A 199 9.14 -18.13 -6.44
N ASP A 200 9.34 -19.31 -7.00
CA ASP A 200 8.22 -20.15 -7.44
C ASP A 200 7.51 -20.82 -6.26
N ILE A 201 6.18 -20.68 -6.20
CA ILE A 201 5.31 -21.40 -5.28
C ILE A 201 4.91 -22.72 -5.92
N LYS A 202 5.44 -23.81 -5.39
CA LYS A 202 5.26 -25.15 -5.91
C LYS A 202 3.92 -25.77 -5.49
N GLU A 203 3.52 -26.82 -6.20
CA GLU A 203 2.39 -27.65 -5.81
C GLU A 203 2.62 -28.24 -4.41
N GLY A 204 1.59 -28.21 -3.57
CA GLY A 204 1.65 -28.71 -2.21
C GLY A 204 2.32 -27.74 -1.20
N SER A 205 2.68 -26.51 -1.59
CA SER A 205 3.31 -25.53 -0.70
C SER A 205 2.41 -25.13 0.48
N VAL A 206 3.03 -24.89 1.63
CA VAL A 206 2.44 -24.21 2.79
C VAL A 206 2.86 -22.75 2.77
N ILE A 207 1.90 -21.85 2.65
CA ILE A 207 2.10 -20.42 2.44
C ILE A 207 1.66 -19.63 3.66
N VAL A 208 2.39 -18.58 3.98
CA VAL A 208 1.97 -17.54 4.92
C VAL A 208 1.81 -16.24 4.14
N ASP A 209 0.60 -15.70 4.16
CA ASP A 209 0.26 -14.37 3.66
C ASP A 209 -0.04 -13.48 4.86
N ALA A 210 0.89 -12.60 5.20
CA ALA A 210 0.77 -11.64 6.29
C ALA A 210 0.50 -10.25 5.73
N GLY A 211 -0.58 -9.62 6.21
CA GLY A 211 -1.15 -8.42 5.61
C GLY A 211 -1.93 -8.77 4.35
N VAL A 212 -3.02 -9.50 4.53
CA VAL A 212 -3.76 -10.16 3.44
C VAL A 212 -4.57 -9.16 2.62
N CYS A 213 -5.19 -8.18 3.29
CA CYS A 213 -6.12 -7.22 2.70
C CYS A 213 -7.23 -7.92 1.89
N GLU A 214 -7.36 -7.71 0.57
CA GLU A 214 -8.35 -8.36 -0.28
C GLU A 214 -8.03 -9.83 -0.63
N GLY A 215 -6.81 -10.28 -0.35
CA GLY A 215 -6.41 -11.68 -0.52
C GLY A 215 -5.96 -12.06 -1.93
N ASN A 216 -5.66 -11.11 -2.81
CA ASN A 216 -5.26 -11.34 -4.19
C ASN A 216 -4.06 -12.30 -4.32
N PHE A 217 -3.05 -12.13 -3.45
CA PHE A 217 -1.87 -12.99 -3.43
C PHE A 217 -2.24 -14.43 -3.09
N ALA A 218 -2.88 -14.65 -1.94
CA ALA A 218 -3.28 -15.98 -1.51
C ALA A 218 -4.25 -16.65 -2.50
N LEU A 219 -5.21 -15.88 -3.06
CA LEU A 219 -6.21 -16.39 -4.00
C LEU A 219 -5.58 -16.86 -5.33
N ARG A 220 -4.51 -16.21 -5.78
CA ARG A 220 -3.75 -16.62 -6.97
C ARG A 220 -3.13 -18.02 -6.80
N TYR A 221 -2.63 -18.32 -5.61
CA TYR A 221 -1.88 -19.56 -5.35
C TYR A 221 -2.69 -20.64 -4.62
N VAL A 222 -3.98 -20.40 -4.30
CA VAL A 222 -4.81 -21.28 -3.48
C VAL A 222 -4.97 -22.69 -4.08
N ASP A 223 -5.04 -22.80 -5.41
CA ASP A 223 -5.19 -24.10 -6.07
C ASP A 223 -3.95 -24.98 -5.86
N ARG A 224 -2.75 -24.40 -5.94
CA ARG A 224 -1.46 -25.07 -5.76
C ARG A 224 -1.12 -25.34 -4.29
N ALA A 225 -1.61 -24.49 -3.39
CA ALA A 225 -1.28 -24.60 -1.98
C ALA A 225 -1.90 -25.84 -1.32
N LYS A 226 -1.12 -26.47 -0.45
CA LYS A 226 -1.62 -27.45 0.53
C LYS A 226 -2.33 -26.75 1.67
N LYS A 227 -1.78 -25.62 2.12
CA LYS A 227 -2.32 -24.83 3.24
C LYS A 227 -1.88 -23.38 3.10
N ILE A 228 -2.74 -22.44 3.47
CA ILE A 228 -2.42 -21.02 3.53
C ILE A 228 -2.84 -20.47 4.89
N TYR A 229 -1.91 -19.81 5.57
CA TYR A 229 -2.16 -19.00 6.74
C TYR A 229 -2.40 -17.56 6.27
N LEU A 230 -3.59 -17.03 6.49
CA LEU A 230 -3.98 -15.66 6.22
C LEU A 230 -3.95 -14.88 7.52
N ILE A 231 -3.09 -13.86 7.62
CA ILE A 231 -2.95 -13.06 8.83
C ILE A 231 -3.33 -11.63 8.49
N GLU A 232 -4.45 -11.18 9.07
CA GLU A 232 -5.02 -9.86 8.81
C GLU A 232 -5.51 -9.23 10.11
N SER A 233 -5.05 -8.03 10.42
CA SER A 233 -5.40 -7.33 11.64
C SER A 233 -6.64 -6.47 11.53
N ASP A 234 -6.98 -5.98 10.33
CA ASP A 234 -8.15 -5.15 10.10
C ASP A 234 -9.43 -5.99 10.02
N ASN A 235 -10.28 -5.83 11.02
CA ASN A 235 -11.56 -6.54 11.12
C ASN A 235 -12.48 -6.38 9.90
N ARG A 236 -12.34 -5.30 9.14
CA ARG A 236 -13.16 -5.04 7.94
C ARG A 236 -12.93 -6.10 6.86
N TRP A 237 -11.72 -6.68 6.77
CA TRP A 237 -11.38 -7.69 5.80
C TRP A 237 -11.77 -9.11 6.19
N ILE A 238 -12.09 -9.38 7.45
CA ILE A 238 -12.30 -10.76 7.94
C ILE A 238 -13.49 -11.44 7.25
N GLU A 239 -14.63 -10.77 7.14
CA GLU A 239 -15.79 -11.35 6.47
C GLU A 239 -15.60 -11.45 4.94
N PRO A 240 -15.09 -10.43 4.24
CA PRO A 240 -14.69 -10.57 2.84
C PRO A 240 -13.76 -11.75 2.57
N LEU A 241 -12.72 -11.94 3.39
CA LEU A 241 -11.78 -13.06 3.25
C LEU A 241 -12.45 -14.40 3.44
N LYS A 242 -13.34 -14.56 4.44
CA LYS A 242 -14.12 -15.80 4.61
C LYS A 242 -14.96 -16.12 3.38
N ARG A 243 -15.56 -15.11 2.73
CA ARG A 243 -16.34 -15.27 1.50
C ARG A 243 -15.45 -15.59 0.31
N THR A 244 -14.32 -14.90 0.16
CA THR A 244 -13.33 -15.12 -0.89
C THR A 244 -12.81 -16.55 -0.88
N PHE A 245 -12.50 -17.08 0.30
CA PHE A 245 -11.92 -18.41 0.45
C PHE A 245 -12.91 -19.49 0.88
N TYR A 246 -14.21 -19.25 0.77
CA TYR A 246 -15.24 -20.20 1.22
C TYR A 246 -15.09 -21.59 0.60
N ASP A 247 -14.82 -21.67 -0.71
CA ASP A 247 -14.64 -22.93 -1.43
C ASP A 247 -13.30 -23.62 -1.11
N TYR A 248 -12.39 -22.93 -0.42
CA TYR A 248 -11.04 -23.39 -0.05
C TYR A 248 -10.84 -23.51 1.46
N LYS A 249 -11.92 -23.44 2.26
CA LYS A 249 -11.88 -23.38 3.73
C LYS A 249 -11.02 -24.47 4.38
N ASP A 250 -10.92 -25.65 3.77
CA ASP A 250 -10.14 -26.79 4.30
C ASP A 250 -8.61 -26.55 4.17
N LYS A 251 -8.19 -25.61 3.33
CA LYS A 251 -6.78 -25.22 3.14
C LYS A 251 -6.43 -23.91 3.87
N ILE A 252 -7.40 -23.16 4.35
CA ILE A 252 -7.22 -21.79 4.87
C ILE A 252 -7.28 -21.77 6.39
N ILE A 253 -6.30 -21.08 6.99
CA ILE A 253 -6.32 -20.72 8.40
C ILE A 253 -6.28 -19.18 8.47
N LEU A 254 -7.42 -18.58 8.79
CA LEU A 254 -7.56 -17.13 8.93
C LEU A 254 -7.31 -16.71 10.40
N ILE A 255 -6.35 -15.82 10.60
CA ILE A 255 -5.91 -15.33 11.90
C ILE A 255 -6.08 -13.82 11.93
N ASN A 256 -7.00 -13.34 12.77
CA ASN A 256 -7.25 -11.92 12.94
C ASN A 256 -6.46 -11.38 14.13
N LYS A 257 -5.20 -11.06 13.91
CA LYS A 257 -4.26 -10.52 14.91
C LYS A 257 -3.20 -9.66 14.23
N PHE A 258 -2.61 -8.76 15.01
CA PHE A 258 -1.38 -8.09 14.61
C PHE A 258 -0.19 -9.02 14.78
N LEU A 259 0.78 -8.95 13.85
CA LEU A 259 2.08 -9.60 14.01
C LEU A 259 3.05 -8.66 14.73
N ASP A 260 3.79 -9.21 15.71
CA ASP A 260 4.86 -8.49 16.42
C ASP A 260 6.00 -9.46 16.81
N GLY A 261 7.02 -8.96 17.48
CA GLY A 261 8.12 -9.75 18.04
C GLY A 261 7.78 -10.47 19.35
N TYR A 262 6.60 -10.25 19.90
CA TYR A 262 6.11 -10.88 21.14
C TYR A 262 4.59 -11.06 21.11
N ASP A 263 4.11 -12.00 21.93
CA ASP A 263 2.68 -12.28 22.07
C ASP A 263 2.04 -11.38 23.13
N SER A 264 0.83 -10.92 22.89
CA SER A 264 0.01 -10.14 23.81
C SER A 264 -1.49 -10.42 23.58
N SER A 265 -2.39 -9.63 24.19
CA SER A 265 -3.82 -9.69 23.90
C SER A 265 -4.13 -9.45 22.40
N ASP A 266 -3.38 -8.57 21.76
CA ASP A 266 -3.66 -8.06 20.42
C ASP A 266 -2.62 -8.49 19.38
N THR A 267 -1.44 -8.93 19.81
CA THR A 267 -0.34 -9.32 18.95
C THR A 267 0.01 -10.79 19.10
N VAL A 268 0.54 -11.39 18.02
CA VAL A 268 1.06 -12.76 18.01
C VAL A 268 2.37 -12.84 17.24
N THR A 269 3.20 -13.83 17.61
CA THR A 269 4.39 -14.17 16.84
C THR A 269 4.10 -15.29 15.85
N LEU A 270 4.78 -15.29 14.71
CA LEU A 270 4.68 -16.41 13.76
C LEU A 270 5.15 -17.73 14.38
N ASP A 271 6.17 -17.68 15.23
CA ASP A 271 6.69 -18.85 15.95
C ASP A 271 5.64 -19.50 16.87
N ASN A 272 4.74 -18.69 17.45
CA ASN A 272 3.68 -19.20 18.30
C ASN A 272 2.50 -19.78 17.51
N ILE A 273 2.05 -19.09 16.47
CA ILE A 273 0.80 -19.45 15.78
C ILE A 273 0.96 -20.50 14.67
N ILE A 274 2.17 -20.66 14.11
CA ILE A 274 2.41 -21.59 13.01
C ILE A 274 3.32 -22.74 13.45
N LYS A 275 2.79 -23.96 13.46
CA LYS A 275 3.55 -25.18 13.86
C LYS A 275 4.02 -25.98 12.65
N ASP A 276 3.40 -25.79 11.49
CA ASP A 276 3.83 -26.42 10.25
C ASP A 276 5.21 -25.89 9.78
N LYS A 277 5.89 -26.66 8.95
CA LYS A 277 6.93 -26.09 8.09
C LYS A 277 6.24 -25.30 6.99
N ILE A 278 6.77 -24.14 6.68
CA ILE A 278 6.27 -23.28 5.61
C ILE A 278 7.26 -23.27 4.43
N ASP A 279 6.75 -23.06 3.23
CA ASP A 279 7.55 -23.00 2.01
C ASP A 279 7.72 -21.56 1.54
N PHE A 280 6.74 -20.71 1.83
CA PHE A 280 6.75 -19.30 1.42
C PHE A 280 6.14 -18.39 2.48
N LEU A 281 6.80 -17.23 2.71
CA LEU A 281 6.30 -16.13 3.55
C LEU A 281 6.23 -14.85 2.70
N LYS A 282 5.02 -14.34 2.45
CA LYS A 282 4.79 -12.94 2.05
C LYS A 282 4.47 -12.13 3.30
N MET A 283 5.08 -10.94 3.44
CA MET A 283 4.81 -10.04 4.56
C MET A 283 4.72 -8.61 4.06
N ASP A 284 3.54 -8.02 4.23
CA ASP A 284 3.21 -6.62 3.90
C ASP A 284 2.23 -6.13 4.96
N ILE A 285 2.76 -5.63 6.08
CA ILE A 285 2.04 -5.36 7.33
C ILE A 285 2.22 -3.94 7.85
N GLU A 286 2.31 -3.00 6.91
CA GLU A 286 2.23 -1.55 7.16
C GLU A 286 3.28 -1.04 8.16
N GLY A 287 4.51 -1.59 8.11
CA GLY A 287 5.67 -1.13 8.89
C GLY A 287 5.90 -1.87 10.22
N ALA A 288 5.29 -3.04 10.41
CA ALA A 288 5.58 -3.94 11.51
C ALA A 288 6.55 -5.09 11.13
N GLU A 289 7.06 -5.12 9.88
CA GLU A 289 7.83 -6.21 9.28
C GLU A 289 9.07 -6.58 10.11
N VAL A 290 9.84 -5.58 10.52
CA VAL A 290 11.05 -5.79 11.32
C VAL A 290 10.73 -6.49 12.65
N LYS A 291 9.68 -6.07 13.35
CA LYS A 291 9.26 -6.69 14.61
C LYS A 291 8.70 -8.09 14.38
N ALA A 292 7.83 -8.26 13.38
CA ALA A 292 7.24 -9.55 13.05
C ALA A 292 8.31 -10.59 12.67
N LEU A 293 9.40 -10.18 12.00
CA LEU A 293 10.53 -11.06 11.69
C LEU A 293 11.27 -11.52 12.94
N LEU A 294 11.35 -10.70 13.99
CA LEU A 294 11.94 -11.13 15.28
C LEU A 294 11.10 -12.24 15.91
N GLY A 295 9.77 -12.20 15.77
CA GLY A 295 8.83 -13.24 16.20
C GLY A 295 8.64 -14.40 15.21
N ALA A 296 9.49 -14.50 14.19
CA ALA A 296 9.48 -15.54 13.16
C ALA A 296 10.78 -16.32 13.07
N LYS A 297 11.68 -16.16 14.05
CA LYS A 297 13.04 -16.71 14.01
C LYS A 297 13.05 -18.23 13.90
N GLU A 298 12.31 -18.91 14.78
CA GLU A 298 12.31 -20.37 14.83
C GLU A 298 11.68 -20.98 13.58
N ILE A 299 10.53 -20.44 13.16
CA ILE A 299 9.84 -20.95 11.97
C ILE A 299 10.68 -20.77 10.71
N LEU A 300 11.35 -19.63 10.53
CA LEU A 300 12.20 -19.38 9.37
C LEU A 300 13.42 -20.30 9.36
N ILE A 301 14.11 -20.46 10.50
CA ILE A 301 15.28 -21.34 10.60
C ILE A 301 14.90 -22.80 10.31
N ARG A 302 13.80 -23.31 10.89
CA ARG A 302 13.39 -24.72 10.72
C ARG A 302 12.80 -24.99 9.33
N SER A 303 12.08 -24.00 8.75
CA SER A 303 11.38 -24.18 7.49
C SER A 303 12.27 -23.93 6.27
N LYS A 304 13.24 -23.01 6.39
CA LYS A 304 14.06 -22.51 5.27
C LYS A 304 13.20 -21.95 4.13
N ALA A 305 12.06 -21.36 4.49
CA ALA A 305 11.07 -20.82 3.57
C ALA A 305 11.64 -19.69 2.71
N ARG A 306 11.19 -19.56 1.48
CA ARG A 306 11.42 -18.33 0.72
C ARG A 306 10.59 -17.19 1.30
N CYS A 307 11.12 -15.97 1.24
CA CYS A 307 10.47 -14.80 1.82
C CYS A 307 10.39 -13.66 0.80
N SER A 308 9.27 -12.96 0.81
CA SER A 308 9.08 -11.66 0.16
C SER A 308 8.51 -10.69 1.20
N ILE A 309 9.36 -9.80 1.68
CA ILE A 309 9.07 -8.91 2.81
C ILE A 309 9.09 -7.48 2.33
N CYS A 310 8.00 -6.73 2.52
CA CYS A 310 7.94 -5.31 2.22
C CYS A 310 8.95 -4.53 3.06
N SER A 311 9.63 -3.58 2.42
CA SER A 311 10.75 -2.84 3.05
C SER A 311 10.67 -1.33 2.83
N TYR A 312 9.52 -0.84 2.37
CA TYR A 312 9.33 0.56 2.02
C TYR A 312 8.55 1.37 3.07
N HIS A 313 7.92 0.71 4.03
CA HIS A 313 7.04 1.40 4.99
C HIS A 313 7.79 2.32 5.94
N ARG A 314 8.97 1.92 6.41
CA ARG A 314 9.78 2.73 7.32
C ARG A 314 11.19 2.93 6.80
N GLN A 315 11.81 4.03 7.23
CA GLN A 315 13.21 4.29 6.95
C GLN A 315 14.09 3.17 7.51
N ASN A 316 15.03 2.69 6.71
CA ASN A 316 15.96 1.60 7.04
C ASN A 316 15.35 0.19 7.16
N ASP A 317 14.06 -0.04 6.83
CA ASP A 317 13.47 -1.37 6.87
C ASP A 317 14.27 -2.37 6.02
N GLU A 318 14.66 -2.00 4.79
CA GLU A 318 15.52 -2.84 3.95
C GLU A 318 16.76 -3.33 4.70
N LYS A 319 17.47 -2.41 5.33
CA LYS A 319 18.72 -2.72 6.05
C LYS A 319 18.47 -3.66 7.23
N TYR A 320 17.43 -3.40 8.02
CA TYR A 320 17.10 -4.21 9.19
C TYR A 320 16.57 -5.60 8.80
N ILE A 321 15.67 -5.67 7.83
CA ILE A 321 15.11 -6.93 7.31
C ILE A 321 16.25 -7.82 6.78
N ARG A 322 17.13 -7.28 5.94
CA ARG A 322 18.29 -8.02 5.42
C ARG A 322 19.23 -8.49 6.53
N HIS A 323 19.48 -7.65 7.53
CA HIS A 323 20.33 -8.02 8.67
C HIS A 323 19.71 -9.19 9.47
N ILE A 324 18.42 -9.13 9.79
CA ILE A 324 17.69 -10.18 10.50
C ILE A 324 17.71 -11.49 9.69
N LEU A 325 17.31 -11.45 8.41
CA LEU A 325 17.31 -12.64 7.56
C LEU A 325 18.68 -13.27 7.43
N LYS A 326 19.75 -12.47 7.26
CA LYS A 326 21.14 -12.97 7.25
C LYS A 326 21.52 -13.63 8.56
N SER A 327 21.10 -13.10 9.70
CA SER A 327 21.35 -13.71 11.02
C SER A 327 20.65 -15.07 11.20
N TYR A 328 19.60 -15.34 10.38
CA TYR A 328 18.88 -16.62 10.33
C TYR A 328 19.44 -17.58 9.26
N GLY A 329 20.55 -17.22 8.61
CA GLY A 329 21.20 -18.03 7.59
C GLY A 329 20.62 -17.87 6.17
N TYR A 330 19.99 -16.74 5.89
CA TYR A 330 19.42 -16.42 4.57
C TYR A 330 20.39 -15.61 3.72
N SER A 331 20.41 -15.89 2.43
CA SER A 331 20.83 -14.92 1.40
C SER A 331 19.67 -13.97 1.12
N THR A 332 19.99 -12.74 0.74
CA THR A 332 18.99 -11.71 0.50
C THR A 332 19.29 -10.90 -0.74
N ASP A 333 18.24 -10.54 -1.46
CA ASP A 333 18.25 -9.60 -2.58
C ASP A 333 17.14 -8.58 -2.41
N VAL A 334 17.05 -7.58 -3.27
CA VAL A 334 16.02 -6.55 -3.24
C VAL A 334 15.31 -6.42 -4.59
N SER A 335 14.11 -5.88 -4.60
CA SER A 335 13.40 -5.56 -5.84
C SER A 335 14.15 -4.53 -6.67
N ASN A 336 14.04 -4.63 -8.00
CA ASN A 336 14.50 -3.60 -8.92
C ASN A 336 13.63 -2.33 -8.77
N GLY A 337 14.23 -1.17 -9.03
CA GLY A 337 13.54 0.11 -8.90
C GLY A 337 13.37 0.55 -7.46
N TYR A 338 12.66 1.65 -7.29
CA TYR A 338 12.40 2.25 -5.99
C TYR A 338 10.94 2.64 -5.86
N MET A 339 10.46 2.68 -4.64
CA MET A 339 9.18 3.27 -4.26
C MET A 339 9.42 4.57 -3.49
N PHE A 340 8.46 5.48 -3.66
CA PHE A 340 8.38 6.69 -2.86
C PHE A 340 7.02 6.70 -2.13
N PHE A 341 6.99 6.09 -0.95
CA PHE A 341 5.76 5.93 -0.19
C PHE A 341 5.49 7.16 0.68
N ILE A 342 4.42 7.88 0.40
CA ILE A 342 4.05 9.12 1.06
C ILE A 342 3.23 8.93 2.35
N GLY A 343 2.93 7.69 2.72
CA GLY A 343 2.12 7.36 3.91
C GLY A 343 2.90 7.30 5.23
N ASP A 344 4.24 7.24 5.17
CA ASP A 344 5.09 7.21 6.36
C ASP A 344 5.49 8.63 6.79
N ASN A 345 5.40 8.88 8.08
CA ASN A 345 5.79 10.15 8.68
C ASN A 345 7.24 10.54 8.44
N VAL A 346 8.11 9.52 8.38
CA VAL A 346 9.55 9.69 8.22
C VAL A 346 9.92 9.95 6.76
N ILE A 347 9.20 9.36 5.78
CA ILE A 347 9.39 9.70 4.37
C ILE A 347 9.04 11.15 4.11
N ALA A 348 7.95 11.63 4.72
CA ALA A 348 7.56 13.02 4.58
C ALA A 348 8.68 13.96 5.02
N ASP A 349 9.44 13.59 6.05
CA ASP A 349 10.58 14.38 6.53
C ASP A 349 11.88 14.12 5.74
N SER A 350 12.10 12.91 5.28
CA SER A 350 13.35 12.50 4.63
C SER A 350 13.33 12.54 3.10
N MET A 351 12.16 12.38 2.47
CA MET A 351 11.99 12.24 1.00
C MET A 351 12.89 11.13 0.41
N ASP A 352 12.86 9.96 1.01
CA ASP A 352 13.75 8.87 0.60
C ASP A 352 13.11 7.96 -0.45
N PHE A 353 13.91 7.56 -1.44
CA PHE A 353 13.59 6.41 -2.26
C PHE A 353 13.90 5.12 -1.49
N ARG A 354 13.00 4.13 -1.56
CA ARG A 354 13.09 2.86 -0.84
C ARG A 354 12.89 1.69 -1.78
N ARG A 355 13.62 0.60 -1.55
CA ARG A 355 13.33 -0.67 -2.22
C ARG A 355 11.98 -1.20 -1.73
N GLY A 356 11.17 -1.74 -2.63
CA GLY A 356 9.84 -2.23 -2.29
C GLY A 356 9.89 -3.52 -1.48
N ILE A 357 10.67 -4.50 -1.94
CA ILE A 357 10.70 -5.86 -1.39
C ILE A 357 12.14 -6.27 -1.08
N VAL A 358 12.32 -6.91 0.07
CA VAL A 358 13.48 -7.76 0.37
C VAL A 358 13.08 -9.20 0.15
N TYR A 359 13.77 -9.88 -0.76
CA TYR A 359 13.65 -11.32 -0.97
C TYR A 359 14.65 -12.07 -0.10
N GLY A 360 14.24 -13.19 0.47
CA GLY A 360 15.08 -14.06 1.28
C GLY A 360 14.96 -15.52 0.87
N TRP A 361 16.09 -16.23 0.82
CA TRP A 361 16.13 -17.67 0.58
C TRP A 361 17.28 -18.31 1.36
N ASN A 362 17.11 -19.54 1.75
CA ASN A 362 18.17 -20.29 2.40
C ASN A 362 19.04 -20.96 1.35
N THR A 363 20.35 -20.68 1.40
CA THR A 363 21.34 -21.20 0.44
C THR A 363 21.78 -22.65 0.68
N ILE A 364 21.44 -23.21 1.86
CA ILE A 364 21.80 -24.59 2.18
C ILE A 364 20.64 -25.50 1.78
N ASN A 365 20.77 -26.19 0.66
CA ASN A 365 19.85 -27.26 0.31
C ASN A 365 20.08 -28.48 1.22
N SER A 366 19.15 -29.46 1.16
CA SER A 366 19.25 -30.75 1.89
C SER A 366 20.52 -31.57 1.55
N GLU A 367 21.29 -31.17 0.55
CA GLU A 367 22.53 -31.82 0.10
C GLU A 367 23.78 -31.02 0.46
N GLY A 368 23.67 -29.87 1.16
CA GLY A 368 24.82 -29.06 1.56
C GLY A 368 25.50 -28.26 0.43
N LYS A 369 24.88 -28.15 -0.75
CA LYS A 369 25.40 -27.36 -1.87
C LYS A 369 24.88 -25.93 -1.81
N THR A 370 25.79 -24.98 -1.93
CA THR A 370 25.46 -23.55 -2.18
C THR A 370 25.11 -23.37 -3.65
N TYR A 371 23.95 -22.79 -3.95
CA TYR A 371 23.68 -22.28 -5.30
C TYR A 371 24.19 -20.85 -5.37
N ASP A 372 25.23 -20.63 -6.15
CA ASP A 372 25.51 -19.31 -6.70
C ASP A 372 24.51 -19.06 -7.85
N LEU A 373 23.64 -18.08 -7.69
CA LEU A 373 22.64 -17.71 -8.71
C LEU A 373 23.23 -16.83 -9.82
N PHE A 374 24.55 -16.73 -9.91
CA PHE A 374 25.28 -15.88 -10.87
C PHE A 374 26.41 -16.62 -11.62
N ASP A 375 26.27 -17.93 -11.83
CA ASP A 375 27.03 -18.64 -12.88
C ASP A 375 26.26 -18.70 -14.20
#